data_4be39daa3b2b4679d6d92af58eeadda8
#
_entry.id   4be39daa3b2b4679d6d92af58eeadda8
#
_cell.length_a   1.000
_cell.length_b   1.000
_cell.length_c   1.000
_cell.angle_alpha   90.00
_cell.angle_beta   90.00
_cell.angle_gamma   90.00
#
_symmetry.space_group_name_H-M   'P 1'
#
loop_
_entity.id
_entity.type
_entity.pdbx_description
1 polymer ?
#
loop_
_entity_poly.entity_id
_entity_poly.type
_entity_poly.pdbx_seq_one_letter_code
_entity_poly.pdbx_strand_id
1 'polypeptide(L)'
;MPLTIERGLFSKLSSKFSKLNSDSIKIPSLEDKAGFLKAQKLAYECVTTIEKEMKPGWTEKQTTKRMDEFLRDHGVKVFLHRPFAWFGEHARFDGYKRFTQFHPGKKILKEEESFILDVSPVVEGYIGDIGYSSCLINNSELKEGMEYLLKLRKEIPHYFNSSMNPSEIWWKIDSDAKLAGFDNVHALYPFAVLGHRVYKVNLPNVSFPLLPISFASWFSLQGSYEFLSHKVLPELLTPNHEGDKIGIWAIEPHLGKGKTGFKFEEILVVEKDKAYWLDDDVPHVKKFNV
;
A
#
# COMPACT_ATOMS: atom_id res chain seq x y z
N MET A 1 -7.42 -6.35 -22.06
CA MET A 1 -5.98 -6.01 -21.89
C MET A 1 -5.57 -6.58 -20.57
N PRO A 2 -4.45 -7.28 -20.47
CA PRO A 2 -3.92 -7.67 -19.17
C PRO A 2 -3.60 -6.41 -18.37
N LEU A 3 -3.91 -6.42 -17.06
CA LEU A 3 -3.65 -5.30 -16.13
C LEU A 3 -2.16 -5.13 -15.83
N THR A 4 -1.37 -6.15 -16.12
CA THR A 4 0.08 -6.12 -16.06
C THR A 4 0.62 -5.22 -17.16
N ILE A 5 0.72 -3.93 -16.83
CA ILE A 5 1.20 -2.93 -17.77
C ILE A 5 2.68 -2.65 -17.45
N GLU A 6 3.49 -3.66 -17.36
CA GLU A 6 4.95 -3.53 -17.34
C GLU A 6 5.45 -2.67 -18.50
N ARG A 7 4.68 -2.58 -19.58
CA ARG A 7 5.06 -1.93 -20.85
C ARG A 7 3.98 -0.99 -21.39
N GLY A 8 2.94 -0.73 -20.63
CA GLY A 8 1.82 0.07 -21.10
C GLY A 8 2.13 1.57 -21.18
N LEU A 9 1.39 2.24 -22.05
CA LEU A 9 1.45 3.69 -22.23
C LEU A 9 1.35 4.46 -20.91
N PHE A 10 0.51 4.01 -19.99
CA PHE A 10 0.29 4.64 -18.69
C PHE A 10 1.49 4.54 -17.73
N SER A 11 2.20 3.41 -17.69
CA SER A 11 3.43 3.28 -16.91
C SER A 11 4.52 4.21 -17.42
N LYS A 12 4.66 4.34 -18.74
CA LYS A 12 5.60 5.28 -19.38
C LYS A 12 5.19 6.74 -19.17
N LEU A 13 3.89 7.04 -19.17
CA LEU A 13 3.40 8.38 -18.88
C LEU A 13 3.61 8.72 -17.39
N SER A 14 3.31 7.82 -16.47
CA SER A 14 3.57 7.99 -15.05
C SER A 14 5.05 8.30 -14.80
N SER A 15 5.97 7.59 -15.46
CA SER A 15 7.42 7.83 -15.30
C SER A 15 7.86 9.20 -15.83
N LYS A 16 7.28 9.67 -16.94
CA LYS A 16 7.56 11.01 -17.46
C LYS A 16 7.04 12.11 -16.53
N PHE A 17 5.89 11.90 -15.91
CA PHE A 17 5.35 12.85 -14.94
C PHE A 17 6.15 12.89 -13.64
N SER A 18 6.68 11.76 -13.19
CA SER A 18 7.55 11.72 -12.02
C SER A 18 8.83 12.54 -12.22
N LYS A 19 9.37 12.57 -13.43
CA LYS A 19 10.51 13.40 -13.77
C LYS A 19 10.20 14.91 -13.73
N LEU A 20 8.98 15.31 -14.13
CA LEU A 20 8.53 16.71 -14.09
C LEU A 20 8.23 17.18 -12.65
N ASN A 21 7.92 16.28 -11.75
CA ASN A 21 7.63 16.60 -10.36
C ASN A 21 8.89 16.65 -9.47
N SER A 22 10.01 16.10 -9.90
CA SER A 22 11.24 16.02 -9.09
C SER A 22 11.75 17.38 -8.62
N ASP A 23 11.53 18.47 -9.38
CA ASP A 23 11.93 19.82 -9.01
C ASP A 23 11.10 20.46 -7.88
N SER A 24 9.96 19.87 -7.54
CA SER A 24 9.05 20.36 -6.49
C SER A 24 9.14 19.60 -5.17
N ILE A 25 9.97 18.56 -5.11
CA ILE A 25 10.05 17.67 -3.97
C ILE A 25 10.81 18.33 -2.83
N LYS A 26 10.12 18.48 -1.70
CA LYS A 26 10.70 19.00 -0.47
C LYS A 26 11.06 17.88 0.47
N ILE A 27 12.21 18.02 1.14
CA ILE A 27 12.55 17.19 2.29
C ILE A 27 11.47 17.39 3.35
N PRO A 28 10.84 16.33 3.88
CA PRO A 28 9.77 16.44 4.85
C PRO A 28 10.25 17.12 6.14
N SER A 29 9.48 18.06 6.63
CA SER A 29 9.73 18.71 7.93
C SER A 29 9.52 17.75 9.09
N LEU A 30 9.95 18.13 10.29
CA LEU A 30 9.64 17.37 11.51
C LEU A 30 8.13 17.30 11.77
N GLU A 31 7.40 18.39 11.48
CA GLU A 31 5.95 18.43 11.56
C GLU A 31 5.28 17.44 10.59
N ASP A 32 5.76 17.41 9.34
CA ASP A 32 5.23 16.45 8.35
C ASP A 32 5.44 15.01 8.79
N LYS A 33 6.63 14.67 9.27
CA LYS A 33 6.92 13.31 9.79
C LYS A 33 6.02 12.95 10.97
N ALA A 34 5.81 13.88 11.92
CA ALA A 34 4.91 13.65 13.04
C ALA A 34 3.46 13.45 12.58
N GLY A 35 3.00 14.22 11.59
CA GLY A 35 1.67 14.08 11.01
C GLY A 35 1.46 12.74 10.30
N PHE A 36 2.39 12.31 9.46
CA PHE A 36 2.35 10.99 8.81
C PHE A 36 2.40 9.86 9.84
N LEU A 37 3.24 9.97 10.86
CA LEU A 37 3.32 8.98 11.94
C LEU A 37 2.00 8.84 12.69
N LYS A 38 1.32 9.96 13.00
CA LYS A 38 0.00 9.96 13.64
C LYS A 38 -1.03 9.24 12.77
N ALA A 39 -1.06 9.53 11.48
CA ALA A 39 -1.98 8.90 10.54
C ALA A 39 -1.70 7.40 10.39
N GLN A 40 -0.44 7.00 10.27
CA GLN A 40 -0.03 5.59 10.18
C GLN A 40 -0.39 4.81 11.45
N LYS A 41 -0.20 5.39 12.64
CA LYS A 41 -0.56 4.74 13.91
C LYS A 41 -2.07 4.50 14.00
N LEU A 42 -2.90 5.47 13.62
CA LEU A 42 -4.35 5.26 13.59
C LEU A 42 -4.77 4.19 12.58
N ALA A 43 -4.10 4.14 11.42
CA ALA A 43 -4.34 3.09 10.42
C ALA A 43 -4.02 1.69 10.98
N TYR A 44 -2.88 1.53 11.66
CA TYR A 44 -2.55 0.26 12.33
C TYR A 44 -3.47 -0.07 13.50
N GLU A 45 -3.90 0.91 14.30
CA GLU A 45 -4.89 0.72 15.35
C GLU A 45 -6.21 0.17 14.77
N CYS A 46 -6.66 0.71 13.64
CA CYS A 46 -7.81 0.21 12.92
C CYS A 46 -7.66 -1.27 12.59
N VAL A 47 -6.65 -1.64 11.81
CA VAL A 47 -6.53 -3.02 11.29
C VAL A 47 -6.29 -4.04 12.41
N THR A 48 -5.55 -3.69 13.45
CA THR A 48 -5.32 -4.59 14.60
C THR A 48 -6.53 -4.72 15.51
N THR A 49 -7.38 -3.72 15.59
CA THR A 49 -8.67 -3.80 16.30
C THR A 49 -9.64 -4.68 15.53
N ILE A 50 -9.76 -4.46 14.22
CA ILE A 50 -10.64 -5.26 13.38
C ILE A 50 -10.17 -6.71 13.30
N GLU A 51 -8.86 -6.99 13.23
CA GLU A 51 -8.32 -8.35 13.32
C GLU A 51 -8.84 -9.11 14.55
N LYS A 52 -8.88 -8.46 15.71
CA LYS A 52 -9.38 -9.08 16.96
C LYS A 52 -10.89 -9.37 16.93
N GLU A 53 -11.66 -8.61 16.17
CA GLU A 53 -13.10 -8.81 15.98
C GLU A 53 -13.40 -9.91 14.94
N MET A 54 -12.48 -10.15 13.99
CA MET A 54 -12.68 -11.05 12.86
C MET A 54 -12.81 -12.51 13.32
N LYS A 55 -13.68 -13.22 12.61
CA LYS A 55 -13.92 -14.65 12.82
C LYS A 55 -14.33 -15.32 11.51
N PRO A 56 -14.23 -16.65 11.38
CA PRO A 56 -14.74 -17.35 10.23
C PRO A 56 -16.19 -16.97 9.92
N GLY A 57 -16.51 -16.87 8.63
CA GLY A 57 -17.83 -16.46 8.16
C GLY A 57 -17.98 -14.98 7.83
N TRP A 58 -17.06 -14.12 8.26
CA TRP A 58 -17.06 -12.73 7.80
C TRP A 58 -16.77 -12.64 6.31
N THR A 59 -17.38 -11.68 5.63
CA THR A 59 -17.07 -11.37 4.23
C THR A 59 -16.08 -10.20 4.15
N GLU A 60 -15.33 -10.13 3.05
CA GLU A 60 -14.44 -9.00 2.77
C GLU A 60 -15.19 -7.67 2.86
N LYS A 61 -16.42 -7.61 2.31
CA LYS A 61 -17.27 -6.41 2.34
C LYS A 61 -17.70 -6.02 3.75
N GLN A 62 -17.97 -6.99 4.63
CA GLN A 62 -18.29 -6.71 6.04
C GLN A 62 -17.06 -6.16 6.76
N THR A 63 -15.89 -6.76 6.51
CA THR A 63 -14.62 -6.32 7.10
C THR A 63 -14.27 -4.90 6.67
N THR A 64 -14.37 -4.58 5.38
CA THR A 64 -14.11 -3.20 4.90
C THR A 64 -15.07 -2.19 5.47
N LYS A 65 -16.36 -2.55 5.61
CA LYS A 65 -17.36 -1.69 6.24
C LYS A 65 -16.99 -1.42 7.70
N ARG A 66 -16.55 -2.43 8.42
CA ARG A 66 -16.17 -2.30 9.82
C ARG A 66 -14.91 -1.44 10.03
N MET A 67 -13.93 -1.55 9.12
CA MET A 67 -12.77 -0.64 9.10
C MET A 67 -13.18 0.81 8.80
N ASP A 68 -14.07 1.04 7.82
CA ASP A 68 -14.58 2.38 7.52
C ASP A 68 -15.32 2.99 8.73
N GLU A 69 -16.17 2.22 9.39
CA GLU A 69 -16.86 2.64 10.63
C GLU A 69 -15.86 3.02 11.71
N PHE A 70 -14.90 2.15 12.01
CA PHE A 70 -13.87 2.43 13.02
C PHE A 70 -13.14 3.76 12.74
N LEU A 71 -12.66 3.95 11.52
CA LEU A 71 -11.92 5.15 11.15
C LEU A 71 -12.77 6.42 11.23
N ARG A 72 -14.05 6.34 10.85
CA ARG A 72 -15.00 7.47 11.00
C ARG A 72 -15.30 7.80 12.44
N ASP A 73 -15.47 6.80 13.30
CA ASP A 73 -15.67 6.98 14.74
C ASP A 73 -14.46 7.66 15.40
N HIS A 74 -13.25 7.49 14.82
CA HIS A 74 -12.01 8.18 15.19
C HIS A 74 -11.79 9.51 14.46
N GLY A 75 -12.84 10.07 13.83
CA GLY A 75 -12.83 11.39 13.23
C GLY A 75 -12.26 11.47 11.81
N VAL A 76 -11.94 10.35 11.16
CA VAL A 76 -11.48 10.33 9.78
C VAL A 76 -12.64 10.64 8.83
N LYS A 77 -12.52 11.72 8.07
CA LYS A 77 -13.52 12.15 7.09
C LYS A 77 -13.10 11.88 5.66
N VAL A 78 -11.80 11.79 5.43
CA VAL A 78 -11.18 11.70 4.12
C VAL A 78 -10.27 10.48 4.06
N PHE A 79 -10.28 9.81 2.93
CA PHE A 79 -9.43 8.64 2.64
C PHE A 79 -8.73 8.87 1.31
N LEU A 80 -7.49 8.42 1.15
CA LEU A 80 -6.85 8.35 -0.15
C LEU A 80 -7.57 7.30 -1.01
N HIS A 81 -7.73 6.10 -0.48
CA HIS A 81 -8.57 5.04 -1.03
C HIS A 81 -9.47 4.42 0.05
N ARG A 82 -10.48 3.67 -0.38
CA ARG A 82 -11.36 2.93 0.55
C ARG A 82 -10.60 1.81 1.24
N PRO A 83 -11.03 1.41 2.45
CA PRO A 83 -10.53 0.18 3.05
C PRO A 83 -10.69 -1.03 2.12
N PHE A 84 -9.65 -1.85 2.04
CA PHE A 84 -9.67 -3.12 1.33
C PHE A 84 -9.49 -4.27 2.32
N ALA A 85 -10.12 -5.40 2.02
CA ALA A 85 -9.86 -6.66 2.68
C ALA A 85 -9.83 -7.75 1.61
N TRP A 86 -8.79 -8.56 1.59
CA TRP A 86 -8.64 -9.69 0.67
C TRP A 86 -8.36 -10.95 1.46
N PHE A 87 -9.13 -12.01 1.21
CA PHE A 87 -9.07 -13.26 1.94
C PHE A 87 -8.52 -14.40 1.07
N GLY A 88 -7.58 -15.18 1.60
CA GLY A 88 -7.01 -16.35 0.95
C GLY A 88 -6.57 -16.09 -0.49
N GLU A 89 -7.02 -16.89 -1.44
CA GLU A 89 -6.65 -16.78 -2.86
C GLU A 89 -6.99 -15.42 -3.50
N HIS A 90 -7.96 -14.66 -2.94
CA HIS A 90 -8.25 -13.31 -3.43
C HIS A 90 -7.05 -12.38 -3.26
N ALA A 91 -6.25 -12.56 -2.20
CA ALA A 91 -5.04 -11.80 -1.96
C ALA A 91 -3.90 -12.09 -2.97
N ARG A 92 -4.03 -13.13 -3.80
CA ARG A 92 -3.03 -13.48 -4.84
C ARG A 92 -3.18 -12.69 -6.12
N PHE A 93 -4.39 -12.19 -6.41
CA PHE A 93 -4.73 -11.48 -7.65
C PHE A 93 -4.47 -12.29 -8.95
N ASP A 94 -4.33 -13.59 -8.84
CA ASP A 94 -4.02 -14.44 -9.96
C ASP A 94 -5.10 -14.40 -11.05
N GLY A 95 -4.68 -14.16 -12.28
CA GLY A 95 -5.56 -14.13 -13.43
C GLY A 95 -6.50 -12.94 -13.50
N TYR A 96 -6.34 -11.92 -12.68
CA TYR A 96 -7.16 -10.71 -12.69
C TYR A 96 -6.96 -9.93 -13.98
N LYS A 97 -8.07 -9.50 -14.59
CA LYS A 97 -8.09 -8.78 -15.86
C LYS A 97 -8.86 -7.46 -15.79
N ARG A 98 -9.56 -7.21 -14.68
CA ARG A 98 -10.41 -6.05 -14.51
C ARG A 98 -10.20 -5.42 -13.14
N PHE A 99 -10.23 -4.11 -13.06
CA PHE A 99 -10.14 -3.37 -11.79
C PHE A 99 -11.17 -3.80 -10.76
N THR A 100 -12.38 -4.17 -11.21
CA THR A 100 -13.45 -4.62 -10.33
C THR A 100 -13.13 -5.91 -9.57
N GLN A 101 -12.17 -6.70 -10.02
CA GLN A 101 -11.80 -7.96 -9.39
C GLN A 101 -10.96 -7.74 -8.12
N PHE A 102 -10.31 -6.58 -7.98
CA PHE A 102 -9.56 -6.21 -6.78
C PHE A 102 -10.45 -5.72 -5.64
N HIS A 103 -11.70 -5.35 -5.93
CA HIS A 103 -12.59 -4.83 -4.89
C HIS A 103 -13.06 -5.93 -3.94
N PRO A 104 -13.11 -5.63 -2.62
CA PRO A 104 -13.69 -6.51 -1.62
C PRO A 104 -15.11 -6.93 -1.99
N GLY A 105 -15.34 -8.22 -1.92
CA GLY A 105 -16.57 -8.85 -2.38
C GLY A 105 -17.32 -9.64 -1.29
N LYS A 106 -17.98 -10.69 -1.74
CA LYS A 106 -18.73 -11.61 -0.87
C LYS A 106 -17.87 -12.81 -0.42
N LYS A 107 -16.56 -12.82 -0.73
CA LYS A 107 -15.69 -13.91 -0.28
C LYS A 107 -15.71 -13.97 1.24
N ILE A 108 -15.90 -15.18 1.74
CA ILE A 108 -16.03 -15.49 3.16
C ILE A 108 -14.66 -15.93 3.68
N LEU A 109 -14.25 -15.38 4.83
CA LEU A 109 -13.04 -15.79 5.55
C LEU A 109 -13.22 -17.18 6.11
N LYS A 110 -12.31 -18.07 5.77
CA LYS A 110 -12.18 -19.40 6.38
C LYS A 110 -11.13 -19.37 7.49
N GLU A 111 -11.19 -20.33 8.36
CA GLU A 111 -10.36 -20.38 9.56
C GLU A 111 -8.86 -20.42 9.23
N GLU A 112 -8.48 -21.20 8.21
CA GLU A 112 -7.07 -21.43 7.82
C GLU A 112 -6.55 -20.39 6.81
N GLU A 113 -7.42 -19.50 6.29
CA GLU A 113 -7.02 -18.53 5.29
C GLU A 113 -6.27 -17.34 5.90
N SER A 114 -5.25 -16.88 5.21
CA SER A 114 -4.66 -15.56 5.45
C SER A 114 -5.58 -14.46 4.95
N PHE A 115 -5.38 -13.27 5.44
CA PHE A 115 -6.05 -12.07 4.93
C PHE A 115 -5.10 -10.88 4.90
N ILE A 116 -5.42 -9.94 4.03
CA ILE A 116 -4.79 -8.63 3.97
C ILE A 116 -5.86 -7.59 4.31
N LEU A 117 -5.54 -6.68 5.22
CA LEU A 117 -6.31 -5.48 5.53
C LEU A 117 -5.49 -4.27 5.10
N ASP A 118 -6.12 -3.35 4.39
CA ASP A 118 -5.46 -2.24 3.75
C ASP A 118 -6.31 -0.98 3.91
N VAL A 119 -5.74 0.08 4.48
CA VAL A 119 -6.46 1.31 4.80
C VAL A 119 -5.58 2.53 4.62
N SER A 120 -6.16 3.60 4.09
CA SER A 120 -5.47 4.84 3.81
C SER A 120 -6.24 6.06 4.34
N PRO A 121 -6.36 6.22 5.69
CA PRO A 121 -6.99 7.39 6.27
C PRO A 121 -6.15 8.66 6.07
N VAL A 122 -6.84 9.80 5.92
CA VAL A 122 -6.22 11.12 5.95
C VAL A 122 -6.53 11.79 7.29
N VAL A 123 -5.50 12.04 8.09
CA VAL A 123 -5.59 12.65 9.42
C VAL A 123 -4.89 14.00 9.39
N GLU A 124 -5.65 15.09 9.59
CA GLU A 124 -5.10 16.45 9.58
C GLU A 124 -4.32 16.79 8.29
N GLY A 125 -4.73 16.20 7.17
CA GLY A 125 -4.07 16.34 5.88
C GLY A 125 -2.93 15.33 5.61
N TYR A 126 -2.59 14.45 6.53
CA TYR A 126 -1.54 13.44 6.35
C TYR A 126 -2.14 12.07 6.04
N ILE A 127 -1.59 11.40 5.04
CA ILE A 127 -2.03 10.09 4.59
C ILE A 127 -1.33 9.02 5.41
N GLY A 128 -2.11 8.11 6.03
CA GLY A 128 -1.60 6.96 6.76
C GLY A 128 -1.84 5.68 5.99
N ASP A 129 -1.15 5.49 4.86
CA ASP A 129 -1.34 4.32 4.01
C ASP A 129 -0.62 3.11 4.56
N ILE A 130 -1.37 2.04 4.84
CA ILE A 130 -0.81 0.80 5.38
C ILE A 130 -1.51 -0.44 4.85
N GLY A 131 -0.72 -1.51 4.64
CA GLY A 131 -1.18 -2.85 4.39
C GLY A 131 -0.74 -3.80 5.52
N TYR A 132 -1.63 -4.65 5.96
CA TYR A 132 -1.41 -5.55 7.08
C TYR A 132 -1.89 -6.96 6.76
N SER A 133 -0.99 -7.93 6.82
CA SER A 133 -1.30 -9.35 6.59
C SER A 133 -1.37 -10.13 7.89
N SER A 134 -2.38 -11.00 8.00
CA SER A 134 -2.57 -11.85 9.15
C SER A 134 -3.40 -13.11 8.83
N CYS A 135 -3.68 -13.92 9.85
CA CYS A 135 -4.54 -15.09 9.81
C CYS A 135 -5.19 -15.29 11.19
N LEU A 136 -6.32 -16.01 11.23
CA LEU A 136 -7.02 -16.33 12.47
C LEU A 136 -6.30 -17.43 13.26
N ILE A 137 -5.78 -18.42 12.56
CA ILE A 137 -4.98 -19.51 13.11
C ILE A 137 -3.65 -19.59 12.37
N ASN A 138 -2.75 -20.44 12.83
CA ASN A 138 -1.43 -20.57 12.23
C ASN A 138 -1.51 -20.97 10.74
N ASN A 139 -0.88 -20.16 9.87
CA ASN A 139 -0.74 -20.40 8.44
C ASN A 139 0.76 -20.35 8.09
N SER A 140 1.31 -21.49 7.69
CA SER A 140 2.75 -21.64 7.45
C SER A 140 3.26 -20.85 6.24
N GLU A 141 2.46 -20.75 5.15
CA GLU A 141 2.82 -19.97 3.96
C GLU A 141 2.87 -18.47 4.31
N LEU A 142 1.89 -18.00 5.09
CA LEU A 142 1.89 -16.61 5.57
C LEU A 142 3.11 -16.34 6.47
N LYS A 143 3.39 -17.22 7.42
CA LYS A 143 4.53 -17.05 8.32
C LYS A 143 5.84 -16.94 7.56
N GLU A 144 6.12 -17.89 6.67
CA GLU A 144 7.32 -17.89 5.83
C GLU A 144 7.40 -16.62 4.96
N GLY A 145 6.28 -16.23 4.36
CA GLY A 145 6.19 -15.03 3.53
C GLY A 145 6.44 -13.75 4.32
N MET A 146 5.89 -13.62 5.51
CA MET A 146 6.10 -12.45 6.37
C MET A 146 7.52 -12.40 6.93
N GLU A 147 8.13 -13.55 7.26
CA GLU A 147 9.54 -13.61 7.65
C GLU A 147 10.46 -13.11 6.52
N TYR A 148 10.15 -13.47 5.27
CA TYR A 148 10.88 -12.94 4.12
C TYR A 148 10.61 -11.44 3.92
N LEU A 149 9.35 -11.00 4.01
CA LEU A 149 9.01 -9.57 3.91
C LEU A 149 9.70 -8.73 4.99
N LEU A 150 9.90 -9.26 6.20
CA LEU A 150 10.67 -8.56 7.25
C LEU A 150 12.16 -8.46 6.92
N LYS A 151 12.74 -9.44 6.24
CA LYS A 151 14.11 -9.33 5.70
C LYS A 151 14.16 -8.25 4.62
N LEU A 152 13.22 -8.29 3.69
CA LEU A 152 13.11 -7.29 2.63
C LEU A 152 12.88 -5.88 3.19
N ARG A 153 12.07 -5.74 4.24
CA ARG A 153 11.86 -4.47 4.96
C ARG A 153 13.19 -3.87 5.46
N LYS A 154 14.11 -4.69 5.95
CA LYS A 154 15.43 -4.23 6.39
C LYS A 154 16.29 -3.76 5.20
N GLU A 155 16.18 -4.40 4.05
CA GLU A 155 16.97 -4.08 2.86
C GLU A 155 16.46 -2.86 2.09
N ILE A 156 15.15 -2.61 2.05
CA ILE A 156 14.55 -1.51 1.28
C ILE A 156 15.19 -0.15 1.58
N PRO A 157 15.40 0.31 2.83
CA PRO A 157 16.09 1.56 3.10
C PRO A 157 17.51 1.59 2.52
N HIS A 158 18.23 0.47 2.51
CA HIS A 158 19.57 0.39 1.92
C HIS A 158 19.53 0.56 0.40
N TYR A 159 18.51 0.00 -0.28
CA TYR A 159 18.32 0.21 -1.71
C TYR A 159 18.05 1.69 -2.03
N PHE A 160 17.22 2.36 -1.23
CA PHE A 160 16.96 3.79 -1.37
C PHE A 160 18.18 4.66 -1.03
N ASN A 161 19.07 4.22 -0.15
CA ASN A 161 20.34 4.91 0.17
C ASN A 161 21.44 4.67 -0.88
N SER A 162 21.30 3.67 -1.72
CA SER A 162 22.29 3.35 -2.77
C SER A 162 22.21 4.31 -3.96
N SER A 163 23.06 4.10 -4.96
CA SER A 163 23.01 4.83 -6.23
C SER A 163 21.89 4.36 -7.17
N MET A 164 21.16 3.29 -6.82
CA MET A 164 20.04 2.80 -7.63
C MET A 164 18.97 3.86 -7.81
N ASN A 165 18.45 4.00 -9.02
CA ASN A 165 17.25 4.78 -9.28
C ASN A 165 15.98 4.00 -8.86
N PRO A 166 14.81 4.63 -8.76
CA PRO A 166 13.60 3.96 -8.30
C PRO A 166 13.21 2.74 -9.15
N SER A 167 13.39 2.78 -10.45
CA SER A 167 13.12 1.65 -11.35
C SER A 167 14.06 0.46 -11.05
N GLU A 168 15.34 0.71 -10.81
CA GLU A 168 16.31 -0.33 -10.43
C GLU A 168 15.97 -0.94 -9.07
N ILE A 169 15.46 -0.15 -8.11
CA ILE A 169 14.97 -0.63 -6.82
C ILE A 169 13.78 -1.58 -7.04
N TRP A 170 12.82 -1.20 -7.90
CA TRP A 170 11.70 -2.06 -8.24
C TRP A 170 12.16 -3.42 -8.78
N TRP A 171 13.06 -3.41 -9.76
CA TRP A 171 13.60 -4.63 -10.36
C TRP A 171 14.45 -5.46 -9.39
N LYS A 172 15.16 -4.81 -8.48
CA LYS A 172 15.93 -5.49 -7.43
C LYS A 172 15.00 -6.26 -6.49
N ILE A 173 13.92 -5.64 -6.03
CA ILE A 173 12.93 -6.27 -5.15
C ILE A 173 12.23 -7.43 -5.87
N ASP A 174 11.83 -7.24 -7.13
CA ASP A 174 11.25 -8.31 -7.96
C ASP A 174 12.19 -9.51 -8.11
N SER A 175 13.45 -9.26 -8.44
CA SER A 175 14.46 -10.30 -8.58
C SER A 175 14.74 -11.04 -7.28
N ASP A 176 14.89 -10.33 -6.18
CA ASP A 176 15.17 -10.92 -4.87
C ASP A 176 14.01 -11.80 -4.38
N ALA A 177 12.77 -11.34 -4.56
CA ALA A 177 11.60 -12.13 -4.23
C ALA A 177 11.52 -13.42 -5.04
N LYS A 178 11.75 -13.36 -6.35
CA LYS A 178 11.77 -14.53 -7.24
C LYS A 178 12.89 -15.52 -6.88
N LEU A 179 14.08 -15.03 -6.59
CA LEU A 179 15.22 -15.85 -6.16
C LEU A 179 14.93 -16.56 -4.83
N ALA A 180 14.16 -15.94 -3.96
CA ALA A 180 13.70 -16.52 -2.69
C ALA A 180 12.50 -17.46 -2.83
N GLY A 181 11.98 -17.67 -4.05
CA GLY A 181 10.88 -18.59 -4.34
C GLY A 181 9.49 -18.00 -4.10
N PHE A 182 9.36 -16.66 -4.11
CA PHE A 182 8.08 -15.98 -3.99
C PHE A 182 7.63 -15.37 -5.33
N ASP A 183 6.33 -15.37 -5.56
CA ASP A 183 5.73 -14.68 -6.68
C ASP A 183 5.56 -13.20 -6.35
N ASN A 184 5.86 -12.34 -7.33
CA ASN A 184 5.65 -10.90 -7.20
C ASN A 184 4.20 -10.55 -7.53
N VAL A 185 3.37 -10.35 -6.50
CA VAL A 185 1.95 -10.00 -6.67
C VAL A 185 1.77 -8.52 -6.98
N HIS A 186 2.63 -7.61 -6.49
CA HIS A 186 2.52 -6.19 -6.84
C HIS A 186 2.78 -5.94 -8.33
N ALA A 187 3.46 -6.83 -9.04
CA ALA A 187 3.55 -6.78 -10.49
C ALA A 187 2.20 -6.96 -11.21
N LEU A 188 1.19 -7.52 -10.52
CA LEU A 188 -0.17 -7.69 -11.02
C LEU A 188 -1.06 -6.46 -10.75
N TYR A 189 -0.61 -5.53 -9.93
CA TYR A 189 -1.29 -4.27 -9.65
C TYR A 189 -1.40 -3.42 -10.93
N PRO A 190 -2.40 -2.57 -11.02
CA PRO A 190 -2.40 -1.53 -12.04
C PRO A 190 -1.07 -0.78 -12.00
N PHE A 191 -0.41 -0.67 -13.16
CA PHE A 191 0.92 -0.07 -13.32
C PHE A 191 2.09 -0.84 -12.68
N ALA A 192 1.89 -2.04 -12.15
CA ALA A 192 2.90 -2.80 -11.40
C ALA A 192 3.52 -1.95 -10.28
N VAL A 193 2.67 -1.31 -9.50
CA VAL A 193 3.09 -0.37 -8.46
C VAL A 193 3.65 -1.12 -7.25
N LEU A 194 4.85 -0.73 -6.81
CA LEU A 194 5.50 -1.20 -5.58
C LEU A 194 5.30 -0.20 -4.43
N GLY A 195 4.86 0.98 -4.74
CA GLY A 195 4.61 2.05 -3.79
C GLY A 195 4.31 3.36 -4.51
N HIS A 196 3.94 4.34 -3.77
CA HIS A 196 3.65 5.66 -4.30
C HIS A 196 4.10 6.76 -3.34
N ARG A 197 4.33 7.93 -3.89
CA ARG A 197 4.68 9.09 -3.07
C ARG A 197 3.43 9.59 -2.33
N VAL A 198 3.60 9.98 -1.07
CA VAL A 198 2.56 10.59 -0.27
C VAL A 198 2.90 12.03 0.08
N TYR A 199 1.87 12.87 0.17
CA TYR A 199 1.97 14.30 0.41
C TYR A 199 1.03 14.73 1.52
N LYS A 200 1.28 15.90 2.12
CA LYS A 200 0.29 16.59 2.95
C LYS A 200 -0.82 17.12 2.05
N VAL A 201 -2.03 16.70 2.34
CA VAL A 201 -3.24 17.00 1.55
C VAL A 201 -3.90 18.26 2.09
N ASN A 202 -4.15 19.25 1.26
CA ASN A 202 -4.93 20.43 1.62
C ASN A 202 -6.37 20.31 1.10
N LEU A 203 -7.09 19.30 1.55
CA LEU A 203 -8.47 19.08 1.11
C LEU A 203 -9.46 19.76 2.05
N PRO A 204 -10.53 20.38 1.51
CA PRO A 204 -11.63 20.82 2.32
C PRO A 204 -12.26 19.62 3.03
N ASN A 205 -12.61 19.78 4.31
CA ASN A 205 -13.27 18.78 5.15
C ASN A 205 -14.70 18.42 4.68
N VAL A 206 -14.91 18.24 3.40
CA VAL A 206 -16.21 17.95 2.80
C VAL A 206 -16.24 16.48 2.40
N SER A 207 -17.13 15.73 2.99
CA SER A 207 -17.44 14.36 2.60
C SER A 207 -18.25 14.37 1.31
N PHE A 208 -17.64 14.00 0.19
CA PHE A 208 -18.37 13.80 -1.06
C PHE A 208 -18.89 12.37 -1.18
N PRO A 209 -20.09 12.16 -1.71
CA PRO A 209 -20.56 10.81 -2.01
C PRO A 209 -19.64 10.17 -3.07
N LEU A 210 -19.31 8.92 -2.83
CA LEU A 210 -18.42 8.15 -3.72
C LEU A 210 -19.14 7.78 -5.00
N LEU A 211 -18.82 8.45 -6.09
CA LEU A 211 -19.28 8.07 -7.42
C LEU A 211 -18.51 6.83 -7.91
N PRO A 212 -19.21 5.81 -8.44
CA PRO A 212 -18.59 4.58 -8.92
C PRO A 212 -18.02 4.75 -10.33
N ILE A 213 -16.93 5.49 -10.48
CA ILE A 213 -16.20 5.57 -11.75
C ILE A 213 -15.02 4.61 -11.68
N SER A 214 -14.87 3.71 -12.62
CA SER A 214 -14.04 2.50 -12.54
C SER A 214 -12.55 2.71 -12.25
N PHE A 215 -11.95 3.80 -12.67
CA PHE A 215 -10.56 4.15 -12.31
C PHE A 215 -10.50 4.89 -10.97
N ALA A 216 -11.43 5.80 -10.73
CA ALA A 216 -11.58 6.54 -9.49
C ALA A 216 -12.10 5.67 -8.32
N SER A 217 -12.50 4.41 -8.58
CA SER A 217 -13.01 3.54 -7.52
C SER A 217 -11.93 2.99 -6.58
N TRP A 218 -10.65 3.00 -6.98
CA TRP A 218 -9.52 2.70 -6.10
C TRP A 218 -9.25 3.87 -5.15
N PHE A 219 -9.31 5.06 -5.70
CA PHE A 219 -9.10 6.27 -4.94
C PHE A 219 -10.45 6.90 -4.59
N SER A 220 -10.53 7.52 -3.42
CA SER A 220 -11.64 8.39 -3.11
C SER A 220 -11.69 9.56 -4.10
N LEU A 221 -12.80 10.29 -4.19
CA LEU A 221 -12.82 11.52 -4.98
C LEU A 221 -11.77 12.52 -4.50
N GLN A 222 -11.55 12.56 -3.18
CA GLN A 222 -10.53 13.40 -2.58
C GLN A 222 -9.13 12.94 -2.98
N GLY A 223 -8.83 11.63 -2.93
CA GLY A 223 -7.57 11.07 -3.42
C GLY A 223 -7.36 11.34 -4.90
N SER A 224 -8.40 11.20 -5.71
CA SER A 224 -8.35 11.51 -7.14
C SER A 224 -8.11 13.00 -7.41
N TYR A 225 -8.73 13.88 -6.63
CA TYR A 225 -8.49 15.33 -6.70
C TYR A 225 -7.06 15.69 -6.28
N GLU A 226 -6.54 15.03 -5.24
CA GLU A 226 -5.16 15.23 -4.78
C GLU A 226 -4.16 14.90 -5.89
N PHE A 227 -4.34 13.76 -6.56
CA PHE A 227 -3.52 13.43 -7.70
C PHE A 227 -3.59 14.44 -8.84
N LEU A 228 -4.78 14.98 -9.10
CA LEU A 228 -4.97 16.02 -10.12
C LEU A 228 -4.37 17.37 -9.70
N SER A 229 -4.46 17.76 -8.43
CA SER A 229 -3.97 19.04 -7.92
C SER A 229 -2.43 19.13 -7.92
N HIS A 230 -1.75 17.99 -7.76
CA HIS A 230 -0.29 17.88 -7.88
C HIS A 230 0.20 17.62 -9.31
N LYS A 231 -0.62 17.95 -10.30
CA LYS A 231 -0.34 17.86 -11.75
C LYS A 231 -0.21 16.43 -12.28
N VAL A 232 -1.19 15.56 -11.95
CA VAL A 232 -1.64 14.51 -12.82
C VAL A 232 -1.71 13.08 -12.29
N LEU A 233 -0.76 12.35 -12.09
CA LEU A 233 -0.82 10.97 -11.66
C LEU A 233 -0.02 10.84 -10.36
N PRO A 234 -0.46 9.94 -9.47
CA PRO A 234 0.37 9.65 -8.34
C PRO A 234 1.77 9.30 -8.84
N GLU A 235 2.78 9.81 -8.18
CA GLU A 235 4.13 9.41 -8.47
C GLU A 235 4.31 8.00 -7.96
N LEU A 236 4.18 7.04 -8.87
CA LEU A 236 4.19 5.61 -8.60
C LEU A 236 5.60 5.04 -8.75
N LEU A 237 6.05 4.28 -7.79
CA LEU A 237 7.24 3.45 -7.89
C LEU A 237 6.91 2.23 -8.76
N THR A 238 7.30 2.32 -10.03
CA THR A 238 7.02 1.30 -11.05
C THR A 238 8.31 0.79 -11.69
N PRO A 239 8.28 -0.28 -12.47
CA PRO A 239 9.47 -0.77 -13.18
C PRO A 239 10.06 0.23 -14.20
N ASN A 240 9.39 1.35 -14.46
CA ASN A 240 9.83 2.39 -15.41
C ASN A 240 9.92 3.78 -14.76
N HIS A 241 10.03 3.87 -13.44
CA HIS A 241 10.09 5.17 -12.76
C HIS A 241 11.41 5.89 -13.06
N GLU A 242 11.33 7.14 -13.55
CA GLU A 242 12.50 7.96 -13.94
C GLU A 242 12.75 9.17 -13.02
N GLY A 243 11.93 9.35 -11.97
CA GLY A 243 11.99 10.49 -11.06
C GLY A 243 12.99 10.32 -9.92
N ASP A 244 13.07 11.34 -9.07
CA ASP A 244 13.86 11.33 -7.85
C ASP A 244 13.21 10.41 -6.80
N LYS A 245 14.02 9.90 -5.89
CA LYS A 245 13.58 9.08 -4.76
C LYS A 245 13.40 9.87 -3.46
N ILE A 246 13.88 11.11 -3.37
CA ILE A 246 13.74 11.94 -2.15
C ILE A 246 12.27 12.25 -1.86
N GLY A 247 11.84 12.11 -0.61
CA GLY A 247 10.48 12.43 -0.15
C GLY A 247 9.88 11.35 0.74
N ILE A 248 8.56 11.29 0.82
CA ILE A 248 7.83 10.31 1.62
C ILE A 248 7.11 9.36 0.69
N TRP A 249 7.26 8.07 0.94
CA TRP A 249 6.69 6.99 0.14
C TRP A 249 5.86 6.03 0.99
N ALA A 250 4.70 5.62 0.51
CA ALA A 250 4.07 4.39 0.93
C ALA A 250 4.68 3.26 0.09
N ILE A 251 5.33 2.30 0.73
CA ILE A 251 6.02 1.18 0.07
C ILE A 251 5.32 -0.12 0.44
N GLU A 252 4.87 -0.86 -0.58
CA GLU A 252 3.90 -1.95 -0.45
C GLU A 252 4.34 -3.26 -1.16
N PRO A 253 5.44 -3.90 -0.78
CA PRO A 253 5.81 -5.18 -1.38
C PRO A 253 4.74 -6.23 -1.08
N HIS A 254 4.03 -6.66 -2.13
CA HIS A 254 3.03 -7.69 -2.08
C HIS A 254 3.55 -8.94 -2.79
N LEU A 255 3.68 -10.02 -2.06
CA LEU A 255 4.22 -11.28 -2.54
C LEU A 255 3.21 -12.41 -2.36
N GLY A 256 3.50 -13.55 -2.97
CA GLY A 256 2.67 -14.72 -2.85
C GLY A 256 3.46 -16.02 -2.84
N LYS A 257 2.88 -17.04 -2.19
CA LYS A 257 3.35 -18.42 -2.23
C LYS A 257 2.15 -19.36 -2.18
N GLY A 258 2.15 -20.41 -3.00
CA GLY A 258 1.03 -21.33 -3.06
C GLY A 258 -0.29 -20.61 -3.33
N LYS A 259 -1.23 -20.69 -2.39
CA LYS A 259 -2.53 -19.99 -2.45
C LYS A 259 -2.59 -18.71 -1.62
N THR A 260 -1.51 -18.34 -0.98
CA THR A 260 -1.44 -17.25 -0.01
C THR A 260 -0.79 -16.01 -0.61
N GLY A 261 -1.48 -14.87 -0.56
CA GLY A 261 -0.91 -13.54 -0.79
C GLY A 261 -0.64 -12.86 0.54
N PHE A 262 0.44 -12.08 0.62
CA PHE A 262 0.82 -11.35 1.82
C PHE A 262 1.60 -10.08 1.47
N LYS A 263 1.35 -9.02 2.21
CA LYS A 263 2.04 -7.72 2.06
C LYS A 263 2.23 -7.07 3.42
N PHE A 264 3.15 -6.15 3.50
CA PHE A 264 3.05 -4.98 4.35
C PHE A 264 3.01 -3.72 3.49
N GLU A 265 2.55 -2.64 4.06
CA GLU A 265 2.69 -1.31 3.50
C GLU A 265 2.99 -0.34 4.62
N GLU A 266 4.00 0.48 4.41
CA GLU A 266 4.52 1.41 5.42
C GLU A 266 5.06 2.68 4.78
N ILE A 267 5.15 3.72 5.60
CA ILE A 267 5.73 4.99 5.19
C ILE A 267 7.25 4.95 5.31
N LEU A 268 7.93 5.10 4.18
CA LEU A 268 9.37 5.27 4.08
C LEU A 268 9.70 6.76 3.88
N VAL A 269 10.61 7.27 4.68
CA VAL A 269 11.17 8.62 4.53
C VAL A 269 12.51 8.52 3.80
N VAL A 270 12.66 9.26 2.70
CA VAL A 270 13.89 9.34 1.93
C VAL A 270 14.38 10.78 1.94
N GLU A 271 15.47 11.02 2.62
CA GLU A 271 16.19 12.29 2.66
C GLU A 271 17.42 12.22 1.73
N LYS A 272 18.17 13.29 1.63
CA LYS A 272 19.34 13.36 0.73
C LYS A 272 20.38 12.27 1.04
N ASP A 273 20.61 12.02 2.32
CA ASP A 273 21.71 11.18 2.78
C ASP A 273 21.26 9.91 3.53
N LYS A 274 19.95 9.73 3.69
CA LYS A 274 19.39 8.55 4.38
C LYS A 274 17.95 8.26 4.00
N ALA A 275 17.61 6.97 3.99
CA ALA A 275 16.26 6.47 3.94
C ALA A 275 15.99 5.58 5.17
N TYR A 276 14.79 5.68 5.72
CA TYR A 276 14.39 4.92 6.92
C TYR A 276 12.88 4.82 7.01
N TRP A 277 12.39 3.77 7.67
CA TRP A 277 10.97 3.65 7.96
C TRP A 277 10.55 4.69 8.98
N LEU A 278 9.37 5.27 8.79
CA LEU A 278 8.83 6.31 9.66
C LEU A 278 8.59 5.81 11.09
N ASP A 279 8.23 4.54 11.23
CA ASP A 279 8.03 3.88 12.51
C ASP A 279 8.62 2.46 12.47
N ASP A 280 9.42 2.10 13.46
CA ASP A 280 9.93 0.74 13.64
C ASP A 280 9.06 -0.09 14.59
N ASP A 281 8.12 0.55 15.29
CA ASP A 281 7.23 -0.07 16.27
C ASP A 281 5.87 -0.46 15.67
N VAL A 282 5.91 -1.17 14.53
CA VAL A 282 4.72 -1.55 13.76
C VAL A 282 4.25 -2.98 14.08
N PRO A 283 2.92 -3.26 14.00
CA PRO A 283 2.33 -4.53 14.47
C PRO A 283 2.89 -5.78 13.79
N HIS A 284 3.09 -5.76 12.48
CA HIS A 284 3.57 -6.94 11.74
C HIS A 284 5.03 -7.26 12.07
N VAL A 285 5.88 -6.26 12.38
CA VAL A 285 7.24 -6.49 12.87
C VAL A 285 7.20 -7.21 14.22
N LYS A 286 6.35 -6.76 15.15
CA LYS A 286 6.18 -7.41 16.45
C LYS A 286 5.65 -8.84 16.32
N LYS A 287 4.71 -9.07 15.40
CA LYS A 287 4.01 -10.35 15.23
C LYS A 287 4.89 -11.42 14.60
N PHE A 288 5.70 -11.07 13.61
CA PHE A 288 6.47 -12.02 12.80
C PHE A 288 7.99 -11.96 13.00
N ASN A 289 8.49 -11.05 13.86
CA ASN A 289 9.90 -11.02 14.23
C ASN A 289 10.14 -12.10 15.30
N VAL A 290 10.69 -13.24 14.86
CA VAL A 290 11.06 -14.37 15.73
C VAL A 290 12.56 -14.35 16.02
#